data_801c25e772136fe4a8a3f87c458c61c4
#
_entry.id   801c25e772136fe4a8a3f87c458c61c4
#
_cell.length_a   1.000
_cell.length_b   1.000
_cell.length_c   1.000
_cell.angle_alpha   90.00
_cell.angle_beta   90.00
_cell.angle_gamma   90.00
#
_symmetry.space_group_name_H-M   'P 1'
#
loop_
_entity.id
_entity.type
_entity.pdbx_description
1 polymer ?
#
loop_
_entity_poly.entity_id
_entity_poly.type
_entity_poly.pdbx_seq_one_letter_code
_entity_poly.pdbx_strand_id
1 'polypeptide(L)'
;EVLYRDPPTLLIGTIDKFARLAWDARSRNFFGGEEHLPPTLVIQDELHLISGPLGTMYALYEGIIEDLCSFDHEDRTIKPKIVASTATIRSAAEQVRALYARTETKLFPSPGLEMGDSYFGTYARDSEGKLERGKLYLGIHANNYSSVLTTQVRTFSSALFLPYKFEADEKRDPWWTLLAFYNSIRELGGAKTLFDSDIRSRLKFLFNREGFDPKNRRTLVNVDELTD
;
A
#
# COMPACT_ATOMS: atom_id res chain seq x y z
N GLU A 1 -12.19 19.21 -24.62
CA GLU A 1 -13.39 19.00 -25.47
C GLU A 1 -13.41 17.61 -26.10
N VAL A 2 -12.32 17.11 -26.67
CA VAL A 2 -12.25 15.78 -27.31
C VAL A 2 -12.65 14.67 -26.33
N LEU A 3 -12.12 14.70 -25.10
CA LEU A 3 -12.40 13.71 -24.06
C LEU A 3 -13.89 13.53 -23.75
N TYR A 4 -14.67 14.59 -23.82
CA TYR A 4 -16.12 14.53 -23.56
C TYR A 4 -16.94 14.15 -24.79
N ARG A 5 -16.40 14.35 -25.99
CA ARG A 5 -17.07 13.95 -27.23
C ARG A 5 -16.82 12.49 -27.55
N ASP A 6 -15.55 12.05 -27.36
CA ASP A 6 -15.10 10.69 -27.63
C ASP A 6 -14.56 10.10 -26.30
N PRO A 7 -15.42 9.51 -25.45
CA PRO A 7 -15.05 9.01 -24.14
C PRO A 7 -13.96 7.93 -24.22
N PRO A 8 -12.99 7.93 -23.32
CA PRO A 8 -11.95 6.91 -23.29
C PRO A 8 -12.51 5.56 -22.85
N THR A 9 -11.94 4.47 -23.34
CA THR A 9 -12.28 3.10 -22.92
C THR A 9 -11.95 2.86 -21.43
N LEU A 10 -10.98 3.59 -20.89
CA LEU A 10 -10.57 3.51 -19.49
C LEU A 10 -10.46 4.92 -18.90
N LEU A 11 -11.18 5.16 -17.81
CA LEU A 11 -11.11 6.40 -17.04
C LEU A 11 -10.52 6.10 -15.65
N ILE A 12 -9.40 6.74 -15.32
CA ILE A 12 -8.74 6.62 -14.01
C ILE A 12 -8.77 7.96 -13.31
N GLY A 13 -9.17 7.96 -12.07
CA GLY A 13 -9.18 9.17 -11.24
C GLY A 13 -9.28 8.89 -9.77
N THR A 14 -8.89 9.86 -8.96
CA THR A 14 -9.17 9.85 -7.53
C THR A 14 -10.66 10.15 -7.29
N ILE A 15 -11.16 9.80 -6.10
CA ILE A 15 -12.55 10.06 -5.72
C ILE A 15 -12.95 11.54 -5.87
N ASP A 16 -12.02 12.46 -5.54
CA ASP A 16 -12.25 13.90 -5.69
C ASP A 16 -12.49 14.30 -7.16
N LYS A 17 -11.87 13.59 -8.09
CA LYS A 17 -12.09 13.82 -9.53
C LYS A 17 -13.47 13.35 -9.94
N PHE A 18 -13.90 12.19 -9.44
CA PHE A 18 -15.27 11.70 -9.70
C PHE A 18 -16.32 12.61 -9.05
N ALA A 19 -16.10 13.13 -7.86
CA ALA A 19 -16.98 14.10 -7.24
C ALA A 19 -17.17 15.38 -8.11
N ARG A 20 -16.14 15.77 -8.87
CA ARG A 20 -16.23 16.93 -9.79
C ARG A 20 -17.03 16.68 -11.05
N LEU A 21 -17.31 15.44 -11.42
CA LEU A 21 -18.11 15.12 -12.60
C LEU A 21 -19.52 15.75 -12.55
N ALA A 22 -20.09 15.91 -11.34
CA ALA A 22 -21.39 16.54 -11.15
C ALA A 22 -21.44 18.03 -11.54
N TRP A 23 -20.27 18.70 -11.62
CA TRP A 23 -20.18 20.13 -11.94
C TRP A 23 -20.04 20.43 -13.43
N ASP A 24 -19.83 19.39 -14.25
CA ASP A 24 -19.71 19.56 -15.70
C ASP A 24 -20.69 18.61 -16.42
N ALA A 25 -21.74 19.16 -16.97
CA ALA A 25 -22.78 18.39 -17.65
C ALA A 25 -22.24 17.50 -18.80
N ARG A 26 -21.11 17.87 -19.40
CA ARG A 26 -20.46 17.08 -20.45
C ARG A 26 -19.93 15.73 -19.95
N SER A 27 -19.68 15.62 -18.65
CA SER A 27 -19.21 14.39 -18.02
C SER A 27 -20.22 13.23 -18.14
N ARG A 28 -21.51 13.54 -18.40
CA ARG A 28 -22.54 12.53 -18.68
C ARG A 28 -22.12 11.58 -19.78
N ASN A 29 -21.38 12.07 -20.77
CA ASN A 29 -20.94 11.26 -21.91
C ASN A 29 -19.97 10.12 -21.50
N PHE A 30 -19.34 10.18 -20.33
CA PHE A 30 -18.54 9.06 -19.78
C PHE A 30 -19.43 7.87 -19.38
N PHE A 31 -20.69 8.08 -19.15
CA PHE A 31 -21.65 7.09 -18.66
C PHE A 31 -22.61 6.60 -19.73
N GLY A 32 -22.20 6.67 -20.97
CA GLY A 32 -22.99 6.18 -22.09
C GLY A 32 -23.73 7.28 -22.86
N GLY A 33 -24.19 6.93 -24.04
CA GLY A 33 -24.89 7.81 -24.97
C GLY A 33 -25.59 7.01 -26.08
N GLU A 34 -25.97 7.66 -27.16
CA GLU A 34 -26.63 7.00 -28.28
C GLU A 34 -25.72 6.00 -29.02
N GLU A 35 -24.41 6.26 -29.02
CA GLU A 35 -23.42 5.49 -29.80
C GLU A 35 -22.56 4.52 -28.94
N HIS A 36 -22.64 4.60 -27.63
CA HIS A 36 -21.80 3.75 -26.75
C HIS A 36 -22.50 3.41 -25.43
N LEU A 37 -22.19 2.22 -24.95
CA LEU A 37 -22.68 1.72 -23.65
C LEU A 37 -21.96 2.40 -22.49
N PRO A 38 -22.59 2.49 -21.30
CA PRO A 38 -21.95 2.94 -20.10
C PRO A 38 -20.83 1.99 -19.65
N PRO A 39 -19.93 2.41 -18.75
CA PRO A 39 -18.92 1.54 -18.17
C PRO A 39 -19.52 0.29 -17.53
N THR A 40 -19.07 -0.89 -17.94
CA THR A 40 -19.55 -2.19 -17.43
C THR A 40 -18.69 -2.73 -16.28
N LEU A 41 -17.57 -2.08 -15.99
CA LEU A 41 -16.63 -2.45 -14.94
C LEU A 41 -16.20 -1.22 -14.14
N VAL A 42 -16.36 -1.29 -12.83
CA VAL A 42 -15.82 -0.34 -11.86
C VAL A 42 -14.73 -1.02 -11.03
N ILE A 43 -13.53 -0.44 -11.01
CA ILE A 43 -12.41 -0.93 -10.20
C ILE A 43 -12.18 0.08 -9.09
N GLN A 44 -12.35 -0.37 -7.85
CA GLN A 44 -12.08 0.40 -6.65
C GLN A 44 -10.77 -0.07 -6.01
N ASP A 45 -9.75 0.75 -6.08
CA ASP A 45 -8.49 0.47 -5.38
C ASP A 45 -8.54 0.97 -3.94
N GLU A 46 -7.74 0.34 -3.07
CA GLU A 46 -7.59 0.70 -1.67
C GLU A 46 -8.93 0.82 -0.89
N LEU A 47 -9.83 -0.15 -1.07
CA LEU A 47 -11.16 -0.14 -0.44
C LEU A 47 -11.12 0.11 1.08
N HIS A 48 -10.06 -0.33 1.78
CA HIS A 48 -9.92 -0.15 3.22
C HIS A 48 -9.79 1.31 3.66
N LEU A 49 -9.42 2.22 2.76
CA LEU A 49 -9.37 3.65 3.03
C LEU A 49 -10.77 4.31 3.00
N ILE A 50 -11.73 3.63 2.39
CA ILE A 50 -13.11 4.11 2.30
C ILE A 50 -13.86 3.76 3.58
N SER A 51 -13.65 4.55 4.63
CA SER A 51 -14.23 4.33 5.94
C SER A 51 -14.55 5.67 6.65
N GLY A 52 -15.35 5.61 7.71
CA GLY A 52 -15.73 6.80 8.49
C GLY A 52 -16.44 7.87 7.65
N PRO A 53 -16.18 9.15 7.91
CA PRO A 53 -16.84 10.27 7.18
C PRO A 53 -16.57 10.23 5.67
N LEU A 54 -15.35 9.84 5.25
CA LEU A 54 -15.01 9.67 3.84
C LEU A 54 -15.85 8.56 3.22
N GLY A 55 -16.03 7.44 3.93
CA GLY A 55 -16.86 6.32 3.47
C GLY A 55 -18.31 6.73 3.27
N THR A 56 -18.87 7.55 4.14
CA THR A 56 -20.24 8.06 4.01
C THR A 56 -20.38 8.93 2.76
N MET A 57 -19.46 9.85 2.54
CA MET A 57 -19.48 10.70 1.34
C MET A 57 -19.27 9.88 0.06
N TYR A 58 -18.36 8.91 0.10
CA TYR A 58 -18.11 8.02 -1.02
C TYR A 58 -19.35 7.22 -1.43
N ALA A 59 -20.08 6.65 -0.46
CA ALA A 59 -21.26 5.84 -0.72
C ALA A 59 -22.35 6.62 -1.49
N LEU A 60 -22.45 7.94 -1.28
CA LEU A 60 -23.36 8.80 -2.03
C LEU A 60 -22.97 8.90 -3.51
N TYR A 61 -21.67 9.08 -3.80
CA TYR A 61 -21.19 9.14 -5.19
C TYR A 61 -21.24 7.77 -5.84
N GLU A 62 -20.95 6.73 -5.11
CA GLU A 62 -20.95 5.37 -5.63
C GLU A 62 -22.32 4.94 -6.13
N GLY A 63 -23.38 5.21 -5.35
CA GLY A 63 -24.76 4.94 -5.79
C GLY A 63 -25.12 5.65 -7.08
N ILE A 64 -24.69 6.92 -7.25
CA ILE A 64 -24.91 7.69 -8.48
C ILE A 64 -24.11 7.07 -9.64
N ILE A 65 -22.86 6.70 -9.42
CA ILE A 65 -22.00 6.10 -10.44
C ILE A 65 -22.58 4.74 -10.88
N GLU A 66 -23.03 3.92 -9.93
CA GLU A 66 -23.67 2.64 -10.26
C GLU A 66 -24.93 2.85 -11.10
N ASP A 67 -25.76 3.82 -10.73
CA ASP A 67 -26.99 4.13 -11.47
C ASP A 67 -26.68 4.61 -12.89
N LEU A 68 -25.74 5.54 -13.04
CA LEU A 68 -25.28 6.03 -14.34
C LEU A 68 -24.63 4.95 -15.22
N CYS A 69 -23.98 3.96 -14.61
CA CYS A 69 -23.38 2.82 -15.30
C CYS A 69 -24.39 1.69 -15.55
N SER A 70 -25.60 1.78 -15.03
CA SER A 70 -26.65 0.77 -15.23
C SER A 70 -27.46 1.08 -16.49
N PHE A 71 -27.87 0.05 -17.22
CA PHE A 71 -28.71 0.19 -18.42
C PHE A 71 -29.66 -0.98 -18.55
N ASP A 72 -30.79 -0.72 -19.17
CA ASP A 72 -31.78 -1.76 -19.44
C ASP A 72 -31.44 -2.50 -20.73
N HIS A 73 -31.49 -3.80 -20.67
CA HIS A 73 -31.32 -4.69 -21.80
C HIS A 73 -32.35 -5.83 -21.71
N GLU A 74 -33.22 -5.91 -22.71
CA GLU A 74 -34.40 -6.77 -22.66
C GLU A 74 -35.24 -6.45 -21.40
N ASP A 75 -35.56 -7.45 -20.59
CA ASP A 75 -36.36 -7.31 -19.37
C ASP A 75 -35.48 -7.23 -18.10
N ARG A 76 -34.20 -6.82 -18.24
CA ARG A 76 -33.24 -6.81 -17.13
C ARG A 76 -32.44 -5.50 -17.07
N THR A 77 -32.27 -4.98 -15.88
CA THR A 77 -31.31 -3.91 -15.63
C THR A 77 -29.93 -4.53 -15.44
N ILE A 78 -29.01 -4.20 -16.32
CA ILE A 78 -27.60 -4.59 -16.26
C ILE A 78 -26.86 -3.58 -15.42
N LYS A 79 -26.25 -4.05 -14.35
CA LYS A 79 -25.41 -3.24 -13.45
C LYS A 79 -23.93 -3.48 -13.73
N PRO A 80 -23.05 -2.49 -13.49
CA PRO A 80 -21.62 -2.68 -13.66
C PRO A 80 -21.09 -3.74 -12.70
N LYS A 81 -20.08 -4.49 -13.13
CA LYS A 81 -19.30 -5.34 -12.24
C LYS A 81 -18.37 -4.49 -11.39
N ILE A 82 -18.35 -4.73 -10.09
CA ILE A 82 -17.45 -4.04 -9.17
C ILE A 82 -16.33 -5.00 -8.77
N VAL A 83 -15.10 -4.57 -8.92
CA VAL A 83 -13.89 -5.25 -8.44
C VAL A 83 -13.18 -4.31 -7.47
N ALA A 84 -13.05 -4.72 -6.23
CA ALA A 84 -12.38 -3.92 -5.23
C ALA A 84 -11.06 -4.59 -4.80
N SER A 85 -9.96 -3.83 -4.81
CA SER A 85 -8.70 -4.26 -4.22
C SER A 85 -8.55 -3.63 -2.83
N THR A 86 -7.92 -4.36 -1.92
CA THR A 86 -7.76 -3.88 -0.55
C THR A 86 -6.63 -4.61 0.18
N ALA A 87 -6.05 -3.94 1.17
CA ALA A 87 -5.31 -4.64 2.21
C ALA A 87 -6.24 -5.56 3.01
N THR A 88 -5.70 -6.38 3.89
CA THR A 88 -6.49 -7.33 4.71
C THR A 88 -7.55 -6.60 5.53
N ILE A 89 -8.83 -6.87 5.27
CA ILE A 89 -9.97 -6.34 6.01
C ILE A 89 -10.69 -7.51 6.70
N ARG A 90 -10.96 -7.38 8.00
CA ARG A 90 -11.69 -8.42 8.76
C ARG A 90 -13.16 -8.56 8.35
N SER A 91 -13.79 -7.45 7.96
CA SER A 91 -15.22 -7.37 7.63
C SER A 91 -15.47 -6.90 6.19
N ALA A 92 -14.70 -7.43 5.22
CA ALA A 92 -14.81 -7.02 3.82
C ALA A 92 -16.24 -7.15 3.26
N ALA A 93 -16.94 -8.24 3.56
CA ALA A 93 -18.31 -8.46 3.09
C ALA A 93 -19.31 -7.44 3.65
N GLU A 94 -19.14 -7.03 4.91
CA GLU A 94 -20.00 -6.01 5.53
C GLU A 94 -19.72 -4.63 4.92
N GLN A 95 -18.45 -4.30 4.69
CA GLN A 95 -18.07 -3.04 4.04
C GLN A 95 -18.59 -2.98 2.60
N VAL A 96 -18.45 -4.04 1.83
CA VAL A 96 -18.98 -4.14 0.46
C VAL A 96 -20.49 -3.99 0.45
N ARG A 97 -21.20 -4.63 1.39
CA ARG A 97 -22.65 -4.48 1.52
C ARG A 97 -23.05 -3.04 1.85
N ALA A 98 -22.31 -2.39 2.75
CA ALA A 98 -22.62 -1.01 3.16
C ALA A 98 -22.35 0.00 2.04
N LEU A 99 -21.28 -0.19 1.26
CA LEU A 99 -20.91 0.72 0.18
C LEU A 99 -21.70 0.49 -1.10
N TYR A 100 -21.84 -0.75 -1.52
CA TYR A 100 -22.36 -1.11 -2.85
C TYR A 100 -23.73 -1.77 -2.83
N ALA A 101 -24.33 -1.93 -1.65
CA ALA A 101 -25.59 -2.66 -1.49
C ALA A 101 -25.60 -4.06 -2.16
N ARG A 102 -24.42 -4.68 -2.31
CA ARG A 102 -24.26 -6.01 -2.90
C ARG A 102 -24.33 -7.08 -1.83
N THR A 103 -25.20 -8.06 -2.01
CA THR A 103 -25.37 -9.20 -1.11
C THR A 103 -24.41 -10.34 -1.44
N GLU A 104 -24.03 -10.46 -2.72
CA GLU A 104 -23.09 -11.48 -3.18
C GLU A 104 -21.70 -10.85 -3.35
N THR A 105 -20.78 -11.29 -2.52
CA THR A 105 -19.37 -10.88 -2.57
C THR A 105 -18.50 -12.12 -2.62
N LYS A 106 -17.56 -12.15 -3.54
CA LYS A 106 -16.55 -13.22 -3.62
C LYS A 106 -15.19 -12.65 -3.31
N LEU A 107 -14.53 -13.27 -2.34
CA LEU A 107 -13.16 -12.94 -2.00
C LEU A 107 -12.20 -13.65 -2.96
N PHE A 108 -11.18 -12.92 -3.42
CA PHE A 108 -10.12 -13.45 -4.26
C PHE A 108 -8.77 -12.91 -3.77
N PRO A 109 -7.70 -13.72 -3.67
CA PRO A 109 -7.71 -15.17 -3.92
C PRO A 109 -8.52 -15.94 -2.87
N SER A 110 -9.06 -17.09 -3.28
CA SER A 110 -9.72 -17.99 -2.33
C SER A 110 -8.72 -18.48 -1.29
N PRO A 111 -9.13 -18.70 -0.02
CA PRO A 111 -8.29 -19.37 0.96
C PRO A 111 -7.94 -20.78 0.49
N GLY A 112 -6.75 -21.26 0.85
CA GLY A 112 -6.33 -22.63 0.63
C GLY A 112 -6.97 -23.62 1.61
N LEU A 113 -6.58 -24.88 1.51
CA LEU A 113 -7.06 -25.94 2.40
C LEU A 113 -6.42 -25.85 3.80
N GLU A 114 -5.20 -25.33 3.89
CA GLU A 114 -4.50 -25.11 5.14
C GLU A 114 -4.55 -23.63 5.54
N MET A 115 -4.44 -23.37 6.84
CA MET A 115 -4.44 -22.01 7.36
C MET A 115 -3.22 -21.24 6.87
N GLY A 116 -3.47 -20.11 6.22
CA GLY A 116 -2.44 -19.22 5.65
C GLY A 116 -2.11 -19.51 4.19
N ASP A 117 -2.59 -20.59 3.61
CA ASP A 117 -2.49 -20.87 2.19
C ASP A 117 -3.57 -20.13 1.39
N SER A 118 -3.24 -19.81 0.16
CA SER A 118 -4.15 -19.22 -0.83
C SER A 118 -3.96 -19.90 -2.17
N TYR A 119 -4.81 -19.53 -3.14
CA TYR A 119 -4.66 -20.04 -4.50
C TYR A 119 -3.28 -19.76 -5.13
N PHE A 120 -2.64 -18.66 -4.76
CA PHE A 120 -1.36 -18.23 -5.34
C PHE A 120 -0.14 -18.51 -4.48
N GLY A 121 -0.30 -18.90 -3.23
CA GLY A 121 0.82 -19.05 -2.33
C GLY A 121 0.55 -20.02 -1.21
N THR A 122 1.57 -20.79 -0.89
CA THR A 122 1.61 -21.70 0.25
C THR A 122 2.80 -21.32 1.13
N TYR A 123 2.75 -21.68 2.39
CA TYR A 123 3.92 -21.56 3.25
C TYR A 123 5.04 -22.48 2.81
N ALA A 124 6.27 -21.94 2.72
CA ALA A 124 7.45 -22.74 2.48
C ALA A 124 7.69 -23.72 3.63
N ARG A 125 7.96 -24.98 3.29
CA ARG A 125 8.24 -26.04 4.25
C ARG A 125 9.54 -26.72 3.87
N ASP A 126 10.28 -27.16 4.88
CA ASP A 126 11.49 -27.95 4.72
C ASP A 126 11.16 -29.42 4.32
N SER A 127 12.21 -30.23 4.14
CA SER A 127 12.10 -31.64 3.77
C SER A 127 11.35 -32.51 4.81
N GLU A 128 11.22 -32.01 6.03
CA GLU A 128 10.48 -32.68 7.12
C GLU A 128 9.03 -32.19 7.23
N GLY A 129 8.61 -31.25 6.34
CA GLY A 129 7.27 -30.64 6.36
C GLY A 129 7.08 -29.52 7.38
N LYS A 130 8.15 -29.08 8.06
CA LYS A 130 8.11 -28.00 9.02
C LYS A 130 8.20 -26.65 8.29
N LEU A 131 7.49 -25.66 8.81
CA LEU A 131 7.54 -24.30 8.28
C LEU A 131 8.96 -23.75 8.26
N GLU A 132 9.40 -23.26 7.10
CA GLU A 132 10.64 -22.51 6.99
C GLU A 132 10.58 -21.19 7.77
N ARG A 133 11.74 -20.62 8.07
CA ARG A 133 11.83 -19.32 8.75
C ARG A 133 11.26 -18.22 7.85
N GLY A 134 10.23 -17.57 8.35
CA GLY A 134 9.62 -16.41 7.71
C GLY A 134 10.24 -15.07 8.11
N LYS A 135 9.49 -14.01 7.95
CA LYS A 135 9.88 -12.65 8.37
C LYS A 135 9.89 -12.56 9.89
N LEU A 136 10.93 -11.92 10.43
CA LEU A 136 11.03 -11.60 11.84
C LEU A 136 10.54 -10.16 12.07
N TYR A 137 9.51 -10.03 12.90
CA TYR A 137 9.00 -8.72 13.33
C TYR A 137 9.53 -8.38 14.71
N LEU A 138 10.29 -7.28 14.82
CA LEU A 138 10.83 -6.78 16.08
C LEU A 138 10.12 -5.49 16.49
N GLY A 139 9.41 -5.53 17.62
CA GLY A 139 8.85 -4.33 18.24
C GLY A 139 9.92 -3.61 19.07
N ILE A 140 10.20 -2.34 18.76
CA ILE A 140 11.14 -1.52 19.50
C ILE A 140 10.40 -0.37 20.16
N HIS A 141 10.41 -0.36 21.49
CA HIS A 141 9.72 0.66 22.28
C HIS A 141 10.72 1.64 22.94
N ALA A 142 10.40 2.94 22.87
CA ALA A 142 11.29 4.02 23.29
C ALA A 142 11.19 4.35 24.79
N ASN A 143 10.96 3.39 25.68
CA ASN A 143 10.68 3.61 27.10
C ASN A 143 11.74 4.40 27.87
N ASN A 144 13.01 4.22 27.50
CA ASN A 144 14.14 4.76 28.25
C ASN A 144 14.71 6.05 27.64
N TYR A 145 14.08 6.61 26.63
CA TYR A 145 14.53 7.83 25.96
C TYR A 145 13.43 8.88 25.94
N SER A 146 13.84 10.11 26.15
CA SER A 146 12.95 11.28 26.10
C SER A 146 12.42 11.57 24.69
N SER A 147 12.99 10.92 23.67
CA SER A 147 12.66 11.15 22.26
C SER A 147 12.63 9.87 21.44
N VAL A 148 11.58 9.67 20.67
CA VAL A 148 11.46 8.62 19.66
C VAL A 148 12.59 8.73 18.62
N LEU A 149 13.02 9.95 18.27
CA LEU A 149 14.11 10.19 17.33
C LEU A 149 15.43 9.56 17.79
N THR A 150 15.75 9.64 19.09
CA THR A 150 16.94 8.98 19.65
C THR A 150 16.88 7.47 19.48
N THR A 151 15.71 6.87 19.66
CA THR A 151 15.50 5.44 19.43
C THR A 151 15.68 5.08 17.96
N GLN A 152 15.13 5.88 17.03
CA GLN A 152 15.33 5.70 15.60
C GLN A 152 16.82 5.75 15.22
N VAL A 153 17.55 6.77 15.66
CA VAL A 153 18.99 6.89 15.38
C VAL A 153 19.74 5.65 15.85
N ARG A 154 19.45 5.16 17.06
CA ARG A 154 20.11 3.97 17.60
C ARG A 154 19.74 2.71 16.84
N THR A 155 18.46 2.51 16.54
CA THR A 155 17.96 1.34 15.84
C THR A 155 18.52 1.26 14.42
N PHE A 156 18.42 2.35 13.66
CA PHE A 156 18.87 2.38 12.28
C PHE A 156 20.41 2.26 12.19
N SER A 157 21.14 2.92 13.06
CA SER A 157 22.59 2.76 13.11
C SER A 157 23.01 1.33 13.45
N SER A 158 22.29 0.66 14.35
CA SER A 158 22.55 -0.74 14.69
C SER A 158 22.22 -1.68 13.54
N ALA A 159 21.09 -1.47 12.85
CA ALA A 159 20.70 -2.24 11.68
C ALA A 159 21.71 -2.08 10.52
N LEU A 160 22.15 -0.85 10.26
CA LEU A 160 23.17 -0.54 9.24
C LEU A 160 24.56 -1.09 9.58
N PHE A 161 24.86 -1.24 10.87
CA PHE A 161 26.11 -1.80 11.35
C PHE A 161 26.11 -3.34 11.37
N LEU A 162 24.94 -3.96 11.62
CA LEU A 162 24.80 -5.41 11.81
C LEU A 162 25.46 -6.27 10.69
N PRO A 163 25.36 -5.94 9.38
CA PRO A 163 25.97 -6.73 8.33
C PRO A 163 27.47 -6.94 8.50
N TYR A 164 28.16 -6.04 9.18
CA TYR A 164 29.60 -6.15 9.43
C TYR A 164 29.97 -7.21 10.47
N LYS A 165 28.98 -7.73 11.19
CA LYS A 165 29.19 -8.87 12.11
C LYS A 165 29.17 -10.21 11.37
N PHE A 166 28.77 -10.24 10.10
CA PHE A 166 28.80 -11.46 9.27
C PHE A 166 30.16 -11.60 8.59
N GLU A 167 30.70 -12.81 8.60
CA GLU A 167 32.05 -13.11 8.09
C GLU A 167 32.12 -13.14 6.55
N ALA A 168 31.05 -13.55 5.88
CA ALA A 168 31.00 -13.71 4.42
C ALA A 168 30.13 -12.66 3.75
N ASP A 169 30.55 -12.15 2.60
CA ASP A 169 29.81 -11.14 1.84
C ASP A 169 28.44 -11.64 1.36
N GLU A 170 28.32 -12.90 0.98
CA GLU A 170 27.05 -13.54 0.63
C GLU A 170 26.00 -13.51 1.76
N LYS A 171 26.47 -13.55 3.03
CA LYS A 171 25.62 -13.44 4.20
C LYS A 171 25.26 -11.99 4.54
N ARG A 172 26.02 -11.02 4.02
CA ARG A 172 25.80 -9.58 4.25
C ARG A 172 24.77 -9.00 3.31
N ASP A 173 24.76 -9.43 2.05
CA ASP A 173 23.96 -8.84 1.00
C ASP A 173 22.47 -8.71 1.35
N PRO A 174 21.79 -9.73 1.88
CA PRO A 174 20.38 -9.62 2.28
C PRO A 174 20.08 -8.55 3.35
N TRP A 175 21.11 -8.11 4.09
CA TRP A 175 20.99 -7.14 5.17
C TRP A 175 21.61 -5.78 4.82
N TRP A 176 22.05 -5.62 3.56
CA TRP A 176 22.78 -4.43 3.15
C TRP A 176 21.88 -3.21 2.99
N THR A 177 20.66 -3.39 2.52
CA THR A 177 19.73 -2.29 2.28
C THR A 177 18.80 -2.11 3.47
N LEU A 178 18.72 -0.89 4.00
CA LEU A 178 17.72 -0.49 4.99
C LEU A 178 16.63 0.33 4.29
N LEU A 179 15.40 -0.14 4.38
CA LEU A 179 14.22 0.56 3.90
C LEU A 179 13.42 1.04 5.13
N ALA A 180 13.18 2.35 5.21
CA ALA A 180 12.45 2.97 6.30
C ALA A 180 11.15 3.59 5.77
N PHE A 181 10.01 3.25 6.40
CA PHE A 181 8.70 3.79 6.05
C PHE A 181 8.25 4.80 7.10
N TYR A 182 7.63 5.88 6.64
CA TYR A 182 7.10 6.97 7.46
C TYR A 182 5.65 7.25 7.10
N ASN A 183 4.87 7.70 8.08
CA ASN A 183 3.45 7.96 7.89
C ASN A 183 3.16 9.31 7.21
N SER A 184 4.14 10.17 7.11
CA SER A 184 3.99 11.49 6.49
C SER A 184 5.29 12.00 5.88
N ILE A 185 5.17 12.86 4.86
CA ILE A 185 6.30 13.55 4.22
C ILE A 185 7.09 14.38 5.25
N ARG A 186 6.42 14.95 6.26
CA ARG A 186 7.07 15.70 7.33
C ARG A 186 7.98 14.83 8.18
N GLU A 187 7.54 13.63 8.55
CA GLU A 187 8.36 12.66 9.29
C GLU A 187 9.52 12.16 8.44
N LEU A 188 9.28 11.89 7.16
CA LEU A 188 10.31 11.49 6.20
C LEU A 188 11.41 12.55 6.08
N GLY A 189 11.05 13.84 5.90
CA GLY A 189 12.02 14.94 5.84
C GLY A 189 12.83 15.09 7.13
N GLY A 190 12.19 14.93 8.30
CA GLY A 190 12.89 14.89 9.58
C GLY A 190 13.88 13.72 9.68
N ALA A 191 13.47 12.54 9.21
CA ALA A 191 14.31 11.35 9.20
C ALA A 191 15.52 11.48 8.26
N LYS A 192 15.34 12.09 7.10
CA LYS A 192 16.44 12.36 6.17
C LYS A 192 17.56 13.16 6.84
N THR A 193 17.20 14.19 7.59
CA THR A 193 18.17 14.97 8.37
C THR A 193 18.93 14.08 9.37
N LEU A 194 18.25 13.12 10.03
CA LEU A 194 18.91 12.18 10.94
C LEU A 194 19.89 11.25 10.21
N PHE A 195 19.54 10.80 8.99
CA PHE A 195 20.43 9.98 8.16
C PHE A 195 21.68 10.78 7.75
N ASP A 196 21.55 12.05 7.48
CA ASP A 196 22.65 12.90 7.05
C ASP A 196 23.59 13.31 8.19
N SER A 197 23.12 13.33 9.44
CA SER A 197 23.89 13.79 10.60
C SER A 197 24.09 12.71 11.68
N ASP A 198 23.05 12.46 12.48
CA ASP A 198 23.15 11.67 13.71
C ASP A 198 23.43 10.20 13.45
N ILE A 199 22.79 9.61 12.45
CA ILE A 199 22.97 8.20 12.09
C ILE A 199 24.39 7.98 11.57
N ARG A 200 24.91 8.87 10.71
CA ARG A 200 26.30 8.80 10.24
C ARG A 200 27.29 8.90 11.41
N SER A 201 27.08 9.85 12.31
CA SER A 201 27.92 10.05 13.48
C SER A 201 27.88 8.84 14.41
N ARG A 202 26.71 8.31 14.66
CA ARG A 202 26.51 7.11 15.47
C ARG A 202 27.13 5.86 14.84
N LEU A 203 26.98 5.69 13.53
CA LEU A 203 27.57 4.58 12.80
C LEU A 203 29.11 4.63 12.89
N LYS A 204 29.71 5.81 12.70
CA LYS A 204 31.15 6.01 12.90
C LYS A 204 31.61 5.64 14.32
N PHE A 205 30.82 6.03 15.33
CA PHE A 205 31.10 5.63 16.72
C PHE A 205 31.06 4.10 16.89
N LEU A 206 30.07 3.41 16.33
CA LEU A 206 29.97 1.95 16.40
C LEU A 206 31.18 1.25 15.77
N PHE A 207 31.61 1.68 14.59
CA PHE A 207 32.81 1.16 13.95
C PHE A 207 34.10 1.38 14.77
N ASN A 208 34.25 2.57 15.35
CA ASN A 208 35.39 2.87 16.24
C ASN A 208 35.39 1.97 17.48
N ARG A 209 34.22 1.84 18.12
CA ARG A 209 34.08 1.03 19.36
C ARG A 209 34.44 -0.43 19.13
N GLU A 210 34.07 -0.98 17.98
CA GLU A 210 34.29 -2.38 17.61
C GLU A 210 35.66 -2.59 16.92
N GLY A 211 36.47 -1.57 16.76
CA GLY A 211 37.84 -1.68 16.24
C GLY A 211 37.95 -1.91 14.72
N PHE A 212 36.93 -1.58 13.95
CA PHE A 212 37.00 -1.75 12.48
C PHE A 212 37.95 -0.74 11.84
N ASP A 213 38.74 -1.20 10.85
CA ASP A 213 39.60 -0.34 10.04
C ASP A 213 38.76 0.75 9.33
N PRO A 214 39.19 2.02 9.34
CA PRO A 214 38.52 3.10 8.63
C PRO A 214 38.23 2.82 7.17
N LYS A 215 39.09 2.05 6.48
CA LYS A 215 38.94 1.68 5.07
C LYS A 215 37.81 0.69 4.83
N ASN A 216 37.44 -0.10 5.83
CA ASN A 216 36.42 -1.13 5.75
C ASN A 216 35.07 -0.70 6.36
N ARG A 217 34.86 0.59 6.56
CA ARG A 217 33.64 1.14 7.15
C ARG A 217 32.59 1.44 6.11
N ARG A 218 31.33 1.22 6.47
CA ARG A 218 30.22 1.64 5.64
C ARG A 218 30.10 3.16 5.62
N THR A 219 30.13 3.73 4.44
CA THR A 219 29.78 5.12 4.23
C THR A 219 28.38 5.17 3.61
N LEU A 220 27.47 5.94 4.18
CA LEU A 220 26.14 6.15 3.62
C LEU A 220 26.27 7.16 2.47
N VAL A 221 26.48 6.66 1.26
CA VAL A 221 26.65 7.48 0.06
C VAL A 221 25.28 7.79 -0.54
N ASN A 222 24.43 6.78 -0.66
CA ASN A 222 23.10 6.91 -1.24
C ASN A 222 22.05 6.80 -0.13
N VAL A 223 21.37 7.92 0.12
CA VAL A 223 20.18 7.99 0.95
C VAL A 223 19.11 8.63 0.08
N ASP A 224 18.31 7.76 -0.55
CA ASP A 224 17.29 8.18 -1.48
C ASP A 224 15.94 8.32 -0.77
N GLU A 225 15.18 9.30 -1.17
CA GLU A 225 13.83 9.55 -0.73
C GLU A 225 12.87 9.12 -1.85
N LEU A 226 11.97 8.21 -1.52
CA LEU A 226 10.93 7.72 -2.43
C LEU A 226 9.61 8.32 -1.98
N THR A 227 9.09 9.24 -2.78
CA THR A 227 7.77 9.85 -2.61
C THR A 227 6.99 9.70 -3.90
N ASP A 228 5.65 9.63 -3.81
CA ASP A 228 4.73 9.66 -4.95
C ASP A 228 4.73 11.01 -5.68
#